data_683ab56761e8dab2b39a0b115991aeb8
#
_entry.id   683ab56761e8dab2b39a0b115991aeb8
#
_cell.length_a   1.000
_cell.length_b   1.000
_cell.length_c   1.000
_cell.angle_alpha   90.00
_cell.angle_beta   90.00
_cell.angle_gamma   90.00
#
_symmetry.space_group_name_H-M   'P 1'
#
loop_
_entity.id
_entity.type
_entity.pdbx_description
1 polymer ?
#
loop_
_entity_poly.entity_id
_entity_poly.type
_entity_poly.pdbx_seq_one_letter_code
_entity_poly.pdbx_strand_id
1 'polypeptide(L)'
;MKRFLASGFGVGLVWQNIFGNKKGGGTLAPLIFTVLVYFLNLNVLELSIVFVTFLLIYFYSVEDYYAEEDPSWITLDEIVGMSLVSLASPSEMLPLIAGFLVFRASDILKQPKFVSQLEDFPGKLGVLYDDLGAGLLGLLSATIVHQVSLLTL
;
A
#
# COMPACT_ATOMS: atom_id res chain seq x y z
N MET A 1 6.34 -0.16 -20.47
CA MET A 1 6.81 0.62 -19.31
C MET A 1 5.70 0.87 -18.29
N LYS A 2 4.53 1.43 -18.67
CA LYS A 2 3.41 1.66 -17.73
C LYS A 2 3.00 0.40 -16.97
N ARG A 3 2.76 -0.73 -17.65
CA ARG A 3 2.36 -1.99 -17.01
C ARG A 3 3.38 -2.51 -15.98
N PHE A 4 4.68 -2.31 -16.22
CA PHE A 4 5.74 -2.64 -15.26
C PHE A 4 5.66 -1.77 -13.99
N LEU A 5 5.42 -0.46 -14.15
CA LEU A 5 5.25 0.45 -13.02
C LEU A 5 3.97 0.14 -12.24
N ALA A 6 2.83 0.01 -12.91
CA ALA A 6 1.54 -0.29 -12.29
C ALA A 6 1.51 -1.61 -11.52
N SER A 7 2.38 -2.56 -11.91
CA SER A 7 2.53 -3.85 -11.22
C SER A 7 3.49 -3.82 -10.03
N GLY A 8 3.73 -2.65 -9.45
CA GLY A 8 4.68 -2.53 -8.34
C GLY A 8 6.09 -2.96 -8.76
N PHE A 9 6.57 -2.38 -9.87
CA PHE A 9 7.89 -2.68 -10.45
C PHE A 9 8.10 -4.16 -10.81
N GLY A 10 7.03 -4.79 -11.30
CA GLY A 10 7.05 -6.18 -11.77
C GLY A 10 6.59 -7.22 -10.75
N VAL A 11 6.42 -6.86 -9.48
CA VAL A 11 6.01 -7.83 -8.43
C VAL A 11 4.67 -8.48 -8.77
N GLY A 12 3.65 -7.69 -9.13
CA GLY A 12 2.33 -8.21 -9.52
C GLY A 12 2.38 -9.06 -10.80
N LEU A 13 3.23 -8.71 -11.77
CA LEU A 13 3.40 -9.50 -12.98
C LEU A 13 4.07 -10.85 -12.70
N VAL A 14 5.09 -10.88 -11.85
CA VAL A 14 5.73 -12.13 -11.41
C VAL A 14 4.73 -12.99 -10.66
N TRP A 15 3.94 -12.39 -9.75
CA TRP A 15 2.88 -13.11 -9.04
C TRP A 15 1.86 -13.73 -10.01
N GLN A 16 1.35 -12.93 -10.95
CA GLN A 16 0.38 -13.41 -11.95
C GLN A 16 0.97 -14.54 -12.81
N ASN A 17 2.24 -14.45 -13.18
CA ASN A 17 2.90 -15.49 -14.00
C ASN A 17 3.03 -16.82 -13.25
N ILE A 18 3.25 -16.79 -11.92
CA ILE A 18 3.44 -18.00 -11.10
C ILE A 18 2.11 -18.60 -10.66
N PHE A 19 1.16 -17.76 -10.23
CA PHE A 19 -0.06 -18.17 -9.56
C PHE A 19 -1.34 -17.90 -10.36
N GLY A 20 -1.22 -17.34 -11.57
CA GLY A 20 -2.34 -16.90 -12.40
C GLY A 20 -3.06 -15.71 -11.76
N ASN A 21 -4.36 -15.59 -12.01
CA ASN A 21 -5.18 -14.48 -11.46
C ASN A 21 -5.56 -14.64 -9.98
N LYS A 22 -4.81 -15.45 -9.21
CA LYS A 22 -5.07 -15.58 -7.78
C LYS A 22 -4.66 -14.31 -7.04
N LYS A 23 -5.55 -13.85 -6.16
CA LYS A 23 -5.25 -12.72 -5.28
C LYS A 23 -4.06 -13.05 -4.37
N GLY A 24 -3.15 -12.10 -4.16
CA GLY A 24 -1.97 -12.28 -3.31
C GLY A 24 -0.79 -11.37 -3.69
N GLY A 25 -0.69 -10.95 -4.95
CA GLY A 25 0.30 -9.95 -5.39
C GLY A 25 0.24 -8.68 -4.58
N GLY A 26 -0.99 -8.21 -4.31
CA GLY A 26 -1.27 -7.04 -3.50
C GLY A 26 -0.84 -7.15 -2.03
N THR A 27 -0.61 -8.35 -1.50
CA THR A 27 0.01 -8.53 -0.18
C THR A 27 1.53 -8.59 -0.28
N LEU A 28 2.05 -9.21 -1.34
CA LEU A 28 3.49 -9.38 -1.51
C LEU A 28 4.20 -8.05 -1.80
N ALA A 29 3.63 -7.20 -2.66
CA ALA A 29 4.24 -5.94 -3.03
C ALA A 29 4.42 -4.97 -1.84
N PRO A 30 3.38 -4.66 -1.03
CA PRO A 30 3.56 -3.82 0.15
C PRO A 30 4.40 -4.50 1.25
N LEU A 31 4.45 -5.84 1.32
CA LEU A 31 5.35 -6.54 2.24
C LEU A 31 6.82 -6.30 1.86
N ILE A 32 7.15 -6.46 0.58
CA ILE A 32 8.51 -6.16 0.08
C ILE A 32 8.86 -4.70 0.33
N PHE A 33 7.93 -3.79 0.08
CA PHE A 33 8.13 -2.36 0.35
C PHE A 33 8.38 -2.10 1.85
N THR A 34 7.62 -2.71 2.75
CA THR A 34 7.81 -2.59 4.21
C THR A 34 9.22 -3.02 4.64
N VAL A 35 9.68 -4.17 4.10
CA VAL A 35 11.03 -4.67 4.37
C VAL A 35 12.09 -3.69 3.86
N LEU A 36 11.91 -3.13 2.66
CA LEU A 36 12.84 -2.14 2.11
C LEU A 36 12.89 -0.87 2.96
N VAL A 37 11.74 -0.34 3.38
CA VAL A 37 11.67 0.85 4.26
C VAL A 37 12.43 0.61 5.55
N TYR A 38 12.24 -0.53 6.19
CA TYR A 38 12.95 -0.89 7.42
C TYR A 38 14.48 -0.90 7.24
N PHE A 39 14.98 -1.55 6.17
CA PHE A 39 16.41 -1.66 5.93
C PHE A 39 17.05 -0.36 5.42
N LEU A 40 16.33 0.43 4.64
CA LEU A 40 16.84 1.70 4.11
C LEU A 40 16.89 2.80 5.18
N ASN A 41 16.16 2.62 6.28
CA ASN A 41 16.14 3.56 7.41
C ASN A 41 15.84 5.01 6.98
N LEU A 42 14.87 5.17 6.08
CA LEU A 42 14.50 6.47 5.53
C LEU A 42 13.82 7.32 6.61
N ASN A 43 14.09 8.63 6.59
CA ASN A 43 13.39 9.56 7.47
C ASN A 43 12.00 9.94 6.90
N VAL A 44 11.19 10.63 7.71
CA VAL A 44 9.82 11.01 7.35
C VAL A 44 9.76 11.88 6.08
N LEU A 45 10.73 12.78 5.88
CA LEU A 45 10.77 13.62 4.68
C LEU A 45 11.05 12.78 3.42
N GLU A 46 12.01 11.88 3.48
CA GLU A 46 12.34 10.96 2.39
C GLU A 46 11.14 10.06 2.05
N LEU A 47 10.47 9.51 3.06
CA LEU A 47 9.25 8.72 2.87
C LEU A 47 8.08 9.54 2.30
N SER A 48 7.96 10.81 2.68
CA SER A 48 6.96 11.71 2.09
C SER A 48 7.23 11.92 0.60
N ILE A 49 8.50 12.07 0.21
CA ILE A 49 8.90 12.15 -1.20
C ILE A 49 8.59 10.83 -1.92
N VAL A 50 8.89 9.70 -1.30
CA VAL A 50 8.57 8.36 -1.85
C VAL A 50 7.05 8.21 -2.06
N PHE A 51 6.24 8.56 -1.06
CA PHE A 51 4.77 8.52 -1.15
C PHE A 51 4.25 9.36 -2.32
N VAL A 52 4.67 10.64 -2.41
CA VAL A 52 4.25 11.53 -3.50
C VAL A 52 4.73 10.98 -4.85
N THR A 53 5.95 10.46 -4.93
CA THR A 53 6.50 9.87 -6.15
C THR A 53 5.68 8.66 -6.61
N PHE A 54 5.35 7.74 -5.72
CA PHE A 54 4.52 6.57 -6.06
C PHE A 54 3.10 6.96 -6.45
N LEU A 55 2.53 7.97 -5.80
CA LEU A 55 1.24 8.53 -6.16
C LEU A 55 1.26 9.10 -7.60
N LEU A 56 2.28 9.85 -7.97
CA LEU A 56 2.45 10.38 -9.32
C LEU A 56 2.67 9.24 -10.34
N ILE A 57 3.47 8.23 -10.00
CA ILE A 57 3.69 7.06 -10.85
C ILE A 57 2.36 6.29 -11.04
N TYR A 58 1.54 6.16 -10.00
CA TYR A 58 0.22 5.54 -10.09
C TYR A 58 -0.66 6.25 -11.12
N PHE A 59 -0.82 7.56 -11.00
CA PHE A 59 -1.63 8.34 -11.95
C PHE A 59 -1.11 8.30 -13.38
N TYR A 60 0.20 8.17 -13.57
CA TYR A 60 0.83 8.03 -14.88
C TYR A 60 0.65 6.64 -15.48
N SER A 61 0.72 5.58 -14.68
CA SER A 61 0.88 4.20 -15.15
C SER A 61 -0.39 3.38 -15.14
N VAL A 62 -1.32 3.65 -14.20
CA VAL A 62 -2.61 2.96 -14.10
C VAL A 62 -3.63 3.68 -14.98
N GLU A 63 -4.21 2.95 -15.92
CA GLU A 63 -5.25 3.42 -16.83
C GLU A 63 -6.61 2.93 -16.33
N ASP A 64 -7.66 3.76 -16.48
CA ASP A 64 -9.01 3.43 -16.00
C ASP A 64 -9.52 2.10 -16.56
N TYR A 65 -9.24 1.82 -17.83
CA TYR A 65 -9.61 0.56 -18.48
C TYR A 65 -9.08 -0.69 -17.74
N TYR A 66 -7.84 -0.63 -17.23
CA TYR A 66 -7.30 -1.76 -16.48
C TYR A 66 -7.83 -1.80 -15.06
N ALA A 67 -8.11 -0.66 -14.45
CA ALA A 67 -8.62 -0.57 -13.10
C ALA A 67 -10.06 -1.11 -12.97
N GLU A 68 -10.90 -0.94 -14.00
CA GLU A 68 -12.25 -1.49 -14.03
C GLU A 68 -12.30 -3.01 -13.99
N GLU A 69 -11.26 -3.70 -14.47
CA GLU A 69 -11.14 -5.15 -14.44
C GLU A 69 -10.55 -5.69 -13.11
N ASP A 70 -10.04 -4.80 -12.25
CA ASP A 70 -9.32 -5.12 -10.99
C ASP A 70 -8.37 -6.31 -11.14
N PRO A 71 -7.41 -6.26 -12.07
CA PRO A 71 -6.55 -7.39 -12.34
C PRO A 71 -5.50 -7.54 -11.24
N SER A 72 -5.29 -8.77 -10.79
CA SER A 72 -4.35 -9.11 -9.70
C SER A 72 -2.88 -8.73 -9.92
N TRP A 73 -2.52 -8.19 -11.09
CA TRP A 73 -1.17 -7.72 -11.39
C TRP A 73 -0.96 -6.24 -11.09
N ILE A 74 -2.02 -5.44 -10.93
CA ILE A 74 -1.89 -4.07 -10.41
C ILE A 74 -1.62 -4.22 -8.91
N THR A 75 -0.56 -3.63 -8.41
CA THR A 75 -0.13 -3.70 -7.01
C THR A 75 0.56 -2.42 -6.56
N LEU A 76 0.57 -1.39 -7.40
CA LEU A 76 1.18 -0.11 -7.07
C LEU A 76 0.31 0.71 -6.10
N ASP A 77 -1.00 0.55 -6.16
CA ASP A 77 -1.99 1.09 -5.22
C ASP A 77 -1.70 0.65 -3.78
N GLU A 78 -1.47 -0.64 -3.59
CA GLU A 78 -1.14 -1.17 -2.27
C GLU A 78 0.25 -0.68 -1.78
N ILE A 79 1.21 -0.46 -2.71
CA ILE A 79 2.49 0.16 -2.35
C ILE A 79 2.27 1.63 -1.94
N VAL A 80 1.39 2.36 -2.64
CA VAL A 80 1.02 3.73 -2.27
C VAL A 80 0.37 3.74 -0.88
N GLY A 81 -0.60 2.86 -0.61
CA GLY A 81 -1.23 2.70 0.70
C GLY A 81 -0.20 2.41 1.79
N MET A 82 0.72 1.47 1.56
CA MET A 82 1.76 1.12 2.53
C MET A 82 2.81 2.22 2.72
N SER A 83 3.11 3.00 1.68
CA SER A 83 4.02 4.14 1.81
C SER A 83 3.44 5.24 2.72
N LEU A 84 2.12 5.42 2.71
CA LEU A 84 1.41 6.27 3.68
C LEU A 84 1.56 5.74 5.11
N VAL A 85 1.36 4.44 5.32
CA VAL A 85 1.54 3.78 6.63
C VAL A 85 2.93 4.02 7.19
N SER A 86 3.95 3.92 6.36
CA SER A 86 5.36 4.04 6.74
C SER A 86 5.73 5.42 7.30
N LEU A 87 4.93 6.45 7.08
CA LEU A 87 5.16 7.81 7.63
C LEU A 87 5.05 7.85 9.15
N ALA A 88 4.37 6.89 9.79
CA ALA A 88 4.18 6.87 11.24
C ALA A 88 5.47 6.58 12.02
N SER A 89 6.27 5.64 11.53
CA SER A 89 7.51 5.21 12.18
C SER A 89 8.37 4.40 11.20
N PRO A 90 9.15 5.09 10.38
CA PRO A 90 9.82 4.47 9.24
C PRO A 90 10.88 3.44 9.63
N SER A 91 11.52 3.59 10.78
CA SER A 91 12.68 2.78 11.17
C SER A 91 12.38 1.73 12.24
N GLU A 92 11.13 1.61 12.68
CA GLU A 92 10.76 0.71 13.75
C GLU A 92 9.94 -0.47 13.24
N MET A 93 10.45 -1.68 13.46
CA MET A 93 9.82 -2.91 12.96
C MET A 93 8.42 -3.12 13.52
N LEU A 94 8.20 -2.91 14.81
CA LEU A 94 6.92 -3.21 15.46
C LEU A 94 5.78 -2.31 14.97
N PRO A 95 5.92 -0.97 14.90
CA PRO A 95 4.94 -0.09 14.27
C PRO A 95 4.69 -0.43 12.79
N LEU A 96 5.75 -0.71 12.01
CA LEU A 96 5.60 -1.08 10.61
C LEU A 96 4.79 -2.37 10.42
N ILE A 97 5.04 -3.40 11.24
CA ILE A 97 4.27 -4.65 11.21
C ILE A 97 2.81 -4.38 11.60
N ALA A 98 2.57 -3.66 12.69
CA ALA A 98 1.21 -3.34 13.14
C ALA A 98 0.43 -2.58 12.07
N GLY A 99 1.05 -1.55 11.49
CA GLY A 99 0.47 -0.77 10.41
C GLY A 99 0.19 -1.60 9.16
N PHE A 100 1.14 -2.46 8.74
CA PHE A 100 0.95 -3.39 7.61
C PHE A 100 -0.23 -4.33 7.85
N LEU A 101 -0.33 -4.94 9.02
CA LEU A 101 -1.41 -5.89 9.33
C LEU A 101 -2.78 -5.21 9.30
N VAL A 102 -2.91 -4.01 9.91
CA VAL A 102 -4.17 -3.25 9.90
C VAL A 102 -4.51 -2.77 8.49
N PHE A 103 -3.53 -2.25 7.75
CA PHE A 103 -3.70 -1.86 6.35
C PHE A 103 -4.26 -3.04 5.53
N ARG A 104 -3.58 -4.20 5.54
CA ARG A 104 -4.01 -5.36 4.75
C ARG A 104 -5.35 -5.95 5.21
N ALA A 105 -5.59 -5.99 6.53
CA ALA A 105 -6.89 -6.45 7.05
C ALA A 105 -8.03 -5.52 6.58
N SER A 106 -7.84 -4.20 6.65
CA SER A 106 -8.85 -3.22 6.25
C SER A 106 -9.12 -3.27 4.75
N ASP A 107 -8.08 -3.38 3.93
CA ASP A 107 -8.19 -3.48 2.48
C ASP A 107 -8.88 -4.80 2.06
N ILE A 108 -8.44 -5.95 2.56
CA ILE A 108 -9.01 -7.25 2.18
C ILE A 108 -10.46 -7.42 2.68
N LEU A 109 -10.75 -7.00 3.91
CA LEU A 109 -12.07 -7.11 4.51
C LEU A 109 -13.02 -5.98 4.12
N LYS A 110 -12.49 -4.92 3.49
CA LYS A 110 -13.21 -3.69 3.15
C LYS A 110 -13.94 -3.11 4.37
N GLN A 111 -13.23 -3.10 5.50
CA GLN A 111 -13.72 -2.61 6.78
C GLN A 111 -12.78 -1.55 7.35
N PRO A 112 -13.33 -0.53 8.03
CA PRO A 112 -14.76 -0.21 8.21
C PRO A 112 -15.44 0.25 6.91
N LYS A 113 -16.77 0.42 6.93
CA LYS A 113 -17.59 0.72 5.74
C LYS A 113 -17.09 1.88 4.86
N PHE A 114 -16.41 2.87 5.41
CA PHE A 114 -15.89 3.95 4.58
C PHE A 114 -14.84 3.47 3.57
N VAL A 115 -14.06 2.43 3.90
CA VAL A 115 -13.08 1.84 2.96
C VAL A 115 -13.81 1.25 1.76
N SER A 116 -14.87 0.46 1.98
CA SER A 116 -15.68 -0.07 0.88
C SER A 116 -16.38 1.02 0.04
N GLN A 117 -16.78 2.14 0.67
CA GLN A 117 -17.38 3.26 -0.04
C GLN A 117 -16.38 4.03 -0.92
N LEU A 118 -15.09 3.99 -0.58
CA LEU A 118 -14.04 4.59 -1.41
C LEU A 118 -13.79 3.78 -2.69
N GLU A 119 -14.03 2.47 -2.68
CA GLU A 119 -14.00 1.62 -3.87
C GLU A 119 -15.09 1.96 -4.90
N ASP A 120 -16.21 2.58 -4.46
CA ASP A 120 -17.31 2.98 -5.35
C ASP A 120 -16.95 4.13 -6.33
N PHE A 121 -15.80 4.78 -6.15
CA PHE A 121 -15.32 5.76 -7.11
C PHE A 121 -14.94 5.09 -8.44
N PRO A 122 -15.21 5.75 -9.59
CA PRO A 122 -15.01 5.14 -10.91
C PRO A 122 -13.53 4.95 -11.26
N GLY A 123 -13.23 3.85 -11.93
CA GLY A 123 -11.92 3.55 -12.52
C GLY A 123 -10.80 3.48 -11.49
N LYS A 124 -9.63 3.96 -11.88
CA LYS A 124 -8.42 3.94 -11.03
C LYS A 124 -8.52 4.71 -9.72
N LEU A 125 -9.48 5.63 -9.60
CA LEU A 125 -9.67 6.38 -8.35
C LEU A 125 -10.24 5.49 -7.25
N GLY A 126 -11.20 4.62 -7.56
CA GLY A 126 -11.75 3.66 -6.59
C GLY A 126 -10.66 2.74 -6.05
N VAL A 127 -9.88 2.13 -6.95
CA VAL A 127 -8.77 1.24 -6.61
C VAL A 127 -7.72 1.93 -5.73
N LEU A 128 -7.41 3.20 -5.99
CA LEU A 128 -6.45 3.94 -5.17
C LEU A 128 -7.02 4.38 -3.83
N TYR A 129 -8.28 4.84 -3.82
CA TYR A 129 -8.86 5.47 -2.64
C TYR A 129 -9.17 4.48 -1.54
N ASP A 130 -9.57 3.25 -1.85
CA ASP A 130 -9.78 2.22 -0.84
C ASP A 130 -8.45 1.81 -0.17
N ASP A 131 -7.36 1.69 -0.95
CA ASP A 131 -6.02 1.47 -0.40
C ASP A 131 -5.50 2.63 0.43
N LEU A 132 -5.75 3.87 0.02
CA LEU A 132 -5.43 5.05 0.84
C LEU A 132 -6.27 5.09 2.12
N GLY A 133 -7.56 4.74 2.05
CA GLY A 133 -8.44 4.62 3.21
C GLY A 133 -7.97 3.56 4.19
N ALA A 134 -7.62 2.38 3.70
CA ALA A 134 -7.01 1.32 4.49
C ALA A 134 -5.63 1.74 5.03
N GLY A 135 -4.84 2.45 4.22
CA GLY A 135 -3.54 3.02 4.59
C GLY A 135 -3.63 4.02 5.74
N LEU A 136 -4.67 4.86 5.80
CA LEU A 136 -4.91 5.77 6.94
C LEU A 136 -5.15 4.99 8.24
N LEU A 137 -5.87 3.88 8.20
CA LEU A 137 -6.05 3.02 9.38
C LEU A 137 -4.75 2.36 9.81
N GLY A 138 -3.95 1.89 8.84
CA GLY A 138 -2.61 1.38 9.09
C GLY A 138 -1.70 2.43 9.70
N LEU A 139 -1.70 3.67 9.19
CA LEU A 139 -0.96 4.81 9.73
C LEU A 139 -1.34 5.09 11.19
N LEU A 140 -2.64 5.13 11.50
CA LEU A 140 -3.12 5.32 12.86
C LEU A 140 -2.64 4.21 13.80
N SER A 141 -2.74 2.95 13.37
CA SER A 141 -2.26 1.81 14.14
C SER A 141 -0.74 1.89 14.39
N ALA A 142 0.04 2.15 13.36
CA ALA A 142 1.49 2.30 13.48
C ALA A 142 1.86 3.45 14.43
N THR A 143 1.17 4.60 14.32
CA THR A 143 1.39 5.75 15.21
C THR A 143 1.09 5.40 16.66
N ILE A 144 -0.01 4.71 16.95
CA ILE A 144 -0.37 4.28 18.31
C ILE A 144 0.72 3.36 18.88
N VAL A 145 1.15 2.35 18.11
CA VAL A 145 2.19 1.41 18.55
C VAL A 145 3.52 2.13 18.77
N HIS A 146 3.90 3.08 17.91
CA HIS A 146 5.09 3.91 18.09
C HIS A 146 5.03 4.71 19.39
N GLN A 147 3.92 5.41 19.66
CA GLN A 147 3.76 6.19 20.88
C GLN A 147 3.80 5.30 22.14
N VAL A 148 3.17 4.14 22.09
CA VAL A 148 3.21 3.19 23.22
C VAL A 148 4.63 2.69 23.44
N SER A 149 5.40 2.39 22.39
CA SER A 149 6.80 1.94 22.52
C SER A 149 7.68 3.00 23.18
N LEU A 150 7.47 4.29 22.88
CA LEU A 150 8.20 5.39 23.52
C LEU A 150 7.89 5.56 25.02
N LEU A 151 6.70 5.16 25.47
CA LEU A 151 6.30 5.27 26.87
C LEU A 151 6.78 4.09 27.72
N THR A 152 7.20 2.99 27.08
CA THR A 152 7.62 1.75 27.75
C THR A 152 9.14 1.55 27.78
N LEU A 153 9.90 2.40 27.14
CA LEU A 153 11.36 2.48 27.16
C LEU A 153 11.85 3.54 28.15
#